data_922cb6ad4aab80242f19ef35139afdc1
#
_entry.id   922cb6ad4aab80242f19ef35139afdc1
#
_cell.length_a   1.000
_cell.length_b   1.000
_cell.length_c   1.000
_cell.angle_alpha   90.00
_cell.angle_beta   90.00
_cell.angle_gamma   90.00
#
_symmetry.space_group_name_H-M   'P 1'
#
loop_
_entity.id
_entity.type
_entity.pdbx_description
1 polymer ?
#
loop_
_entity_poly.entity_id
_entity_poly.type
_entity_poly.pdbx_seq_one_letter_code
_entity_poly.pdbx_strand_id
1 'polypeptide(L)'
;MHNPLDEDDLMLINALQFSPRASFADLASVLRATPATLARRWARLVDEGLAWITVYPQPATMPSHVMALVEINAPNSNLDRISEQLAAEPRVVSIGYAARGSLNLTVLSRSLDDLSELLIGELGTAHGLTTTNHLVTRTHAEASRWRLNALSPTEIGQLRKLNAAQIASTVGSSRGITSNAMAITEVLARNGRATASEIADQVNRPDSTVRRQLGALLRSGALSFRCEVAQSATRWPISVTYWCRVPAIDRQTLIKELADEPRLRTCMSVAGRANFAATIWVESINEVLRFQDRLEAWMQSGEILDTSVILKSKKRMGWMLERDGRTSGEVVPYLVPSIEAGQSAPRQVDSVGVAPCDDG
;
A
#
# COMPACT_ATOMS: atom_id res chain seq x y z
N MET A 1 -22.69 -14.32 11.38
CA MET A 1 -21.46 -14.05 12.16
C MET A 1 -21.61 -12.68 12.76
N HIS A 2 -21.31 -12.51 14.05
CA HIS A 2 -21.34 -11.20 14.69
C HIS A 2 -20.18 -10.36 14.13
N ASN A 3 -20.44 -9.15 13.63
CA ASN A 3 -19.38 -8.25 13.17
C ASN A 3 -18.54 -7.86 14.39
N PRO A 4 -17.21 -8.08 14.41
CA PRO A 4 -16.35 -7.71 15.54
C PRO A 4 -16.20 -6.21 15.72
N LEU A 5 -16.63 -5.38 14.72
CA LEU A 5 -16.60 -3.93 14.76
C LEU A 5 -18.02 -3.37 14.97
N ASP A 6 -18.18 -2.53 15.99
CA ASP A 6 -19.37 -1.73 16.17
C ASP A 6 -19.32 -0.43 15.34
N GLU A 7 -20.40 0.36 15.34
CA GLU A 7 -20.49 1.58 14.56
C GLU A 7 -19.45 2.63 15.00
N ASP A 8 -19.21 2.78 16.30
CA ASP A 8 -18.21 3.69 16.83
C ASP A 8 -16.77 3.27 16.44
N ASP A 9 -16.50 1.96 16.35
CA ASP A 9 -15.22 1.44 15.87
C ASP A 9 -15.01 1.81 14.40
N LEU A 10 -16.04 1.62 13.57
CA LEU A 10 -16.00 1.98 12.15
C LEU A 10 -15.80 3.49 11.97
N MET A 11 -16.46 4.32 12.78
CA MET A 11 -16.27 5.77 12.79
C MET A 11 -14.86 6.16 13.19
N LEU A 12 -14.29 5.55 14.23
CA LEU A 12 -12.91 5.80 14.69
C LEU A 12 -11.88 5.40 13.62
N ILE A 13 -12.01 4.20 13.05
CA ILE A 13 -11.13 3.75 11.96
C ILE A 13 -11.25 4.70 10.77
N ASN A 14 -12.46 5.09 10.38
CA ASN A 14 -12.67 6.01 9.27
C ASN A 14 -12.09 7.40 9.54
N ALA A 15 -12.17 7.92 10.76
CA ALA A 15 -11.53 9.17 11.15
C ALA A 15 -9.99 9.08 11.05
N LEU A 16 -9.41 7.96 11.49
CA LEU A 16 -7.98 7.68 11.39
C LEU A 16 -7.53 7.41 9.93
N GLN A 17 -8.43 7.00 9.04
CA GLN A 17 -8.14 6.97 7.60
C GLN A 17 -7.95 8.36 7.01
N PHE A 18 -8.62 9.39 7.54
CA PHE A 18 -8.41 10.79 7.14
C PHE A 18 -7.18 11.41 7.82
N SER A 19 -6.97 11.12 9.11
CA SER A 19 -5.91 11.71 9.90
C SER A 19 -5.25 10.65 10.80
N PRO A 20 -4.35 9.81 10.26
CA PRO A 20 -3.80 8.64 10.96
C PRO A 20 -3.06 8.96 12.27
N ARG A 21 -2.53 10.16 12.40
CA ARG A 21 -1.78 10.64 13.59
C ARG A 21 -2.48 11.75 14.37
N ALA A 22 -3.77 12.04 14.07
CA ALA A 22 -4.55 13.00 14.87
C ALA A 22 -4.58 12.55 16.34
N SER A 23 -4.48 13.50 17.27
CA SER A 23 -4.63 13.19 18.69
C SER A 23 -6.06 12.73 18.98
N PHE A 24 -6.25 11.90 20.00
CA PHE A 24 -7.60 11.54 20.40
C PHE A 24 -8.37 12.74 20.97
N ALA A 25 -7.68 13.78 21.43
CA ALA A 25 -8.30 15.04 21.82
C ALA A 25 -8.90 15.77 20.62
N ASP A 26 -8.19 15.82 19.49
CA ASP A 26 -8.70 16.42 18.24
C ASP A 26 -9.89 15.63 17.69
N LEU A 27 -9.82 14.28 17.74
CA LEU A 27 -10.89 13.41 17.26
C LEU A 27 -12.12 13.42 18.14
N ALA A 28 -11.99 13.72 19.44
CA ALA A 28 -13.07 13.69 20.43
C ALA A 28 -14.22 14.62 20.07
N SER A 29 -13.92 15.82 19.57
CA SER A 29 -14.92 16.80 19.16
C SER A 29 -15.69 16.37 17.92
N VAL A 30 -15.02 15.66 16.99
CA VAL A 30 -15.62 15.17 15.74
C VAL A 30 -16.49 13.95 16.00
N LEU A 31 -15.99 12.99 16.79
CA LEU A 31 -16.64 11.71 17.05
C LEU A 31 -17.58 11.71 18.26
N ARG A 32 -17.74 12.87 18.93
CA ARG A 32 -18.61 13.06 20.11
C ARG A 32 -18.34 12.02 21.22
N ALA A 33 -17.07 11.70 21.43
CA ALA A 33 -16.60 10.74 22.44
C ALA A 33 -15.45 11.33 23.25
N THR A 34 -15.19 10.82 24.45
CA THR A 34 -14.03 11.31 25.22
C THR A 34 -12.71 10.83 24.65
N PRO A 35 -11.61 11.59 24.77
CA PRO A 35 -10.28 11.12 24.35
C PRO A 35 -9.90 9.77 24.94
N ALA A 36 -10.23 9.53 26.22
CA ALA A 36 -9.96 8.27 26.90
C ALA A 36 -10.75 7.10 26.29
N THR A 37 -12.01 7.32 25.92
CA THR A 37 -12.83 6.30 25.23
C THR A 37 -12.23 5.94 23.88
N LEU A 38 -11.83 6.93 23.07
CA LEU A 38 -11.21 6.71 21.76
C LEU A 38 -9.88 5.99 21.90
N ALA A 39 -9.04 6.36 22.88
CA ALA A 39 -7.78 5.70 23.14
C ALA A 39 -7.96 4.22 23.50
N ARG A 40 -8.92 3.91 24.38
CA ARG A 40 -9.23 2.54 24.80
C ARG A 40 -9.78 1.70 23.62
N ARG A 41 -10.68 2.27 22.80
CA ARG A 41 -11.18 1.60 21.60
C ARG A 41 -10.04 1.30 20.62
N TRP A 42 -9.19 2.28 20.35
CA TRP A 42 -8.05 2.09 19.47
C TRP A 42 -7.09 1.01 19.97
N ALA A 43 -6.75 1.02 21.28
CA ALA A 43 -5.90 0.00 21.86
C ALA A 43 -6.51 -1.41 21.65
N ARG A 44 -7.80 -1.59 21.95
CA ARG A 44 -8.50 -2.85 21.70
C ARG A 44 -8.45 -3.27 20.22
N LEU A 45 -8.72 -2.35 19.28
CA LEU A 45 -8.69 -2.65 17.84
C LEU A 45 -7.30 -3.10 17.37
N VAL A 46 -6.24 -2.52 17.92
CA VAL A 46 -4.85 -2.90 17.62
C VAL A 46 -4.52 -4.25 18.27
N ASP A 47 -4.85 -4.46 19.53
CA ASP A 47 -4.56 -5.68 20.28
C ASP A 47 -5.27 -6.90 19.66
N GLU A 48 -6.50 -6.71 19.14
CA GLU A 48 -7.27 -7.74 18.45
C GLU A 48 -6.86 -7.89 16.96
N GLY A 49 -5.90 -7.10 16.48
CA GLY A 49 -5.45 -7.12 15.09
C GLY A 49 -6.50 -6.64 14.07
N LEU A 50 -7.54 -5.93 14.53
CA LEU A 50 -8.66 -5.48 13.71
C LEU A 50 -8.35 -4.20 12.92
N ALA A 51 -7.48 -3.32 13.46
CA ALA A 51 -7.02 -2.11 12.79
C ALA A 51 -5.57 -1.78 13.14
N TRP A 52 -4.85 -1.17 12.22
CA TRP A 52 -3.45 -0.78 12.41
C TRP A 52 -3.07 0.41 11.53
N ILE A 53 -1.96 1.07 11.84
CA ILE A 53 -1.41 2.13 11.00
C ILE A 53 -0.20 1.58 10.23
N THR A 54 -0.33 1.48 8.91
CA THR A 54 0.77 1.19 8.00
C THR A 54 1.56 2.46 7.70
N VAL A 55 2.89 2.36 7.76
CA VAL A 55 3.81 3.45 7.41
C VAL A 55 4.74 2.98 6.31
N TYR A 56 4.88 3.77 5.28
CA TYR A 56 5.72 3.45 4.12
C TYR A 56 6.29 4.73 3.50
N PRO A 57 7.42 4.65 2.79
CA PRO A 57 7.99 5.80 2.10
C PRO A 57 7.02 6.36 1.06
N GLN A 58 6.94 7.68 0.98
CA GLN A 58 6.09 8.36 -0.01
C GLN A 58 6.64 8.14 -1.42
N PRO A 59 5.86 7.60 -2.38
CA PRO A 59 6.36 7.32 -3.73
C PRO A 59 6.98 8.51 -4.45
N ALA A 60 6.43 9.72 -4.24
CA ALA A 60 6.97 10.95 -4.82
C ALA A 60 8.39 11.30 -4.35
N THR A 61 8.85 10.73 -3.23
CA THR A 61 10.21 10.92 -2.71
C THR A 61 11.20 9.84 -3.16
N MET A 62 10.73 8.92 -4.00
CA MET A 62 11.50 7.76 -4.48
C MET A 62 11.40 7.64 -6.02
N PRO A 63 11.93 8.59 -6.80
CA PRO A 63 11.70 8.65 -8.25
C PRO A 63 12.27 7.46 -9.03
N SER A 64 13.29 6.78 -8.51
CA SER A 64 13.91 5.61 -9.13
C SER A 64 13.21 4.29 -8.80
N HIS A 65 12.25 4.29 -7.84
CA HIS A 65 11.61 3.06 -7.41
C HIS A 65 10.65 2.52 -8.47
N VAL A 66 10.64 1.21 -8.57
CA VAL A 66 9.80 0.46 -9.51
C VAL A 66 8.81 -0.38 -8.71
N MET A 67 7.55 -0.34 -9.12
CA MET A 67 6.51 -1.22 -8.61
C MET A 67 6.17 -2.27 -9.66
N ALA A 68 6.04 -3.52 -9.25
CA ALA A 68 5.53 -4.60 -10.09
C ALA A 68 4.37 -5.32 -9.39
N LEU A 69 3.38 -5.69 -10.18
CA LEU A 69 2.36 -6.66 -9.80
C LEU A 69 2.78 -7.99 -10.40
N VAL A 70 3.02 -8.97 -9.55
CA VAL A 70 3.59 -10.26 -9.94
C VAL A 70 2.63 -11.37 -9.58
N GLU A 71 2.32 -12.23 -10.52
CA GLU A 71 1.61 -13.46 -10.27
C GLU A 71 2.59 -14.63 -10.35
N ILE A 72 2.55 -15.47 -9.31
CA ILE A 72 3.32 -16.71 -9.24
C ILE A 72 2.37 -17.90 -9.32
N ASN A 73 2.56 -18.73 -10.34
CA ASN A 73 1.89 -20.01 -10.46
C ASN A 73 2.86 -21.12 -10.03
N ALA A 74 2.43 -21.97 -9.13
CA ALA A 74 3.17 -23.09 -8.58
C ALA A 74 2.22 -24.24 -8.25
N PRO A 75 2.71 -25.49 -8.10
CA PRO A 75 1.90 -26.54 -7.53
C PRO A 75 1.35 -26.15 -6.15
N ASN A 76 0.07 -26.44 -5.88
CA ASN A 76 -0.60 -26.04 -4.64
C ASN A 76 0.14 -26.50 -3.38
N SER A 77 0.83 -27.63 -3.43
CA SER A 77 1.66 -28.16 -2.33
C SER A 77 2.86 -27.23 -1.96
N ASN A 78 3.26 -26.36 -2.86
CA ASN A 78 4.42 -25.47 -2.68
C ASN A 78 4.03 -24.04 -2.32
N LEU A 79 2.76 -23.64 -2.53
CA LEU A 79 2.32 -22.24 -2.38
C LEU A 79 2.55 -21.70 -0.97
N ASP A 80 2.26 -22.48 0.07
CA ASP A 80 2.46 -22.04 1.46
C ASP A 80 3.95 -21.81 1.75
N ARG A 81 4.83 -22.75 1.37
CA ARG A 81 6.29 -22.62 1.55
C ARG A 81 6.83 -21.39 0.80
N ILE A 82 6.40 -21.19 -0.45
CA ILE A 82 6.81 -20.05 -1.26
C ILE A 82 6.34 -18.75 -0.63
N SER A 83 5.09 -18.71 -0.17
CA SER A 83 4.53 -17.53 0.46
C SER A 83 5.23 -17.15 1.77
N GLU A 84 5.67 -18.14 2.57
CA GLU A 84 6.46 -17.90 3.79
C GLU A 84 7.83 -17.29 3.46
N GLN A 85 8.53 -17.82 2.47
CA GLN A 85 9.81 -17.27 2.02
C GLN A 85 9.66 -15.83 1.51
N LEU A 86 8.65 -15.58 0.68
CA LEU A 86 8.37 -14.25 0.14
C LEU A 86 7.84 -13.26 1.19
N ALA A 87 7.21 -13.75 2.24
CA ALA A 87 6.73 -12.90 3.31
C ALA A 87 7.88 -12.25 4.10
N ALA A 88 9.01 -12.92 4.21
CA ALA A 88 10.22 -12.38 4.83
C ALA A 88 10.98 -11.37 3.94
N GLU A 89 10.69 -11.32 2.64
CA GLU A 89 11.33 -10.40 1.69
C GLU A 89 10.72 -8.99 1.80
N PRO A 90 11.50 -7.95 2.17
CA PRO A 90 10.98 -6.59 2.32
C PRO A 90 10.45 -5.97 1.03
N ARG A 91 11.01 -6.34 -0.15
CA ARG A 91 10.54 -5.85 -1.47
C ARG A 91 9.15 -6.36 -1.80
N VAL A 92 8.76 -7.52 -1.28
CA VAL A 92 7.40 -8.07 -1.44
C VAL A 92 6.49 -7.46 -0.36
N VAL A 93 5.81 -6.38 -0.70
CA VAL A 93 5.01 -5.61 0.28
C VAL A 93 3.63 -6.19 0.52
N SER A 94 3.08 -6.97 -0.42
CA SER A 94 1.78 -7.64 -0.25
C SER A 94 1.76 -9.00 -0.93
N ILE A 95 1.06 -9.96 -0.31
CA ILE A 95 0.89 -11.33 -0.81
C ILE A 95 -0.57 -11.73 -0.62
N GLY A 96 -1.24 -12.14 -1.71
CA GLY A 96 -2.57 -12.69 -1.71
C GLY A 96 -2.61 -14.06 -2.39
N TYR A 97 -3.40 -14.98 -1.85
CA TYR A 97 -3.69 -16.28 -2.48
C TYR A 97 -4.91 -16.12 -3.38
N ALA A 98 -4.71 -16.28 -4.68
CA ALA A 98 -5.80 -16.22 -5.65
C ALA A 98 -6.55 -17.56 -5.75
N ALA A 99 -7.84 -17.49 -6.07
CA ALA A 99 -8.74 -18.65 -6.18
C ALA A 99 -8.27 -19.70 -7.20
N ARG A 100 -7.52 -19.29 -8.20
CA ARG A 100 -6.97 -20.18 -9.22
C ARG A 100 -5.70 -20.95 -8.80
N GLY A 101 -5.26 -20.84 -7.55
CA GLY A 101 -4.09 -21.53 -7.04
C GLY A 101 -2.78 -20.82 -7.39
N SER A 102 -2.76 -19.48 -7.38
CA SER A 102 -1.58 -18.66 -7.57
C SER A 102 -1.38 -17.69 -6.40
N LEU A 103 -0.18 -17.10 -6.29
CA LEU A 103 0.10 -15.97 -5.42
C LEU A 103 0.11 -14.67 -6.22
N ASN A 104 -0.62 -13.68 -5.75
CA ASN A 104 -0.58 -12.32 -6.29
C ASN A 104 0.26 -11.44 -5.36
N LEU A 105 1.34 -10.89 -5.89
CA LEU A 105 2.28 -10.07 -5.14
C LEU A 105 2.22 -8.62 -5.59
N THR A 106 2.47 -7.72 -4.65
CA THR A 106 2.92 -6.35 -4.94
C THR A 106 4.37 -6.24 -4.52
N VAL A 107 5.23 -5.91 -5.47
CA VAL A 107 6.68 -5.78 -5.29
C VAL A 107 7.07 -4.32 -5.44
N LEU A 108 7.88 -3.81 -4.50
CA LEU A 108 8.54 -2.52 -4.59
C LEU A 108 10.04 -2.74 -4.63
N SER A 109 10.73 -2.15 -5.59
CA SER A 109 12.18 -2.25 -5.77
C SER A 109 12.81 -0.88 -5.96
N ARG A 110 14.08 -0.74 -5.59
CA ARG A 110 14.83 0.52 -5.69
C ARG A 110 15.13 0.93 -7.13
N SER A 111 15.23 -0.06 -8.02
CA SER A 111 15.56 0.11 -9.44
C SER A 111 15.05 -1.08 -10.24
N LEU A 112 15.17 -1.02 -11.57
CA LEU A 112 14.93 -2.17 -12.45
C LEU A 112 15.94 -3.31 -12.21
N ASP A 113 17.19 -2.99 -11.86
CA ASP A 113 18.20 -4.00 -11.55
C ASP A 113 17.85 -4.76 -10.27
N ASP A 114 17.46 -4.04 -9.20
CA ASP A 114 16.99 -4.63 -7.94
C ASP A 114 15.71 -5.51 -8.14
N LEU A 115 14.82 -5.09 -9.03
CA LEU A 115 13.66 -5.89 -9.43
C LEU A 115 14.07 -7.13 -10.23
N SER A 116 15.03 -6.99 -11.15
CA SER A 116 15.56 -8.09 -11.97
C SER A 116 16.24 -9.14 -11.09
N GLU A 117 17.02 -8.73 -10.10
CA GLU A 117 17.62 -9.63 -9.12
C GLU A 117 16.56 -10.50 -8.42
N LEU A 118 15.48 -9.90 -7.96
CA LEU A 118 14.38 -10.64 -7.34
C LEU A 118 13.65 -11.56 -8.32
N LEU A 119 13.23 -11.04 -9.48
CA LEU A 119 12.34 -11.79 -10.39
C LEU A 119 13.07 -12.83 -11.22
N ILE A 120 14.28 -12.55 -11.67
CA ILE A 120 15.07 -13.42 -12.55
C ILE A 120 16.09 -14.23 -11.73
N GLY A 121 16.77 -13.59 -10.79
CA GLY A 121 17.77 -14.22 -9.94
C GLY A 121 17.14 -15.15 -8.91
N GLU A 122 16.34 -14.62 -8.00
CA GLU A 122 15.84 -15.38 -6.85
C GLU A 122 14.62 -16.26 -7.23
N LEU A 123 13.60 -15.68 -7.87
CA LEU A 123 12.38 -16.40 -8.25
C LEU A 123 12.56 -17.23 -9.52
N GLY A 124 13.30 -16.72 -10.50
CA GLY A 124 13.50 -17.40 -11.78
C GLY A 124 14.31 -18.69 -11.69
N THR A 125 15.14 -18.84 -10.67
CA THR A 125 15.93 -20.07 -10.40
C THR A 125 15.14 -21.13 -9.62
N ALA A 126 13.99 -20.79 -9.07
CA ALA A 126 13.16 -21.73 -8.32
C ALA A 126 12.40 -22.67 -9.27
N HIS A 127 12.75 -23.95 -9.24
CA HIS A 127 12.16 -24.96 -10.11
C HIS A 127 10.64 -25.09 -9.92
N GLY A 128 9.91 -25.16 -11.03
CA GLY A 128 8.46 -25.37 -11.06
C GLY A 128 7.63 -24.11 -10.81
N LEU A 129 8.24 -22.92 -10.83
CA LEU A 129 7.54 -21.64 -10.79
C LEU A 129 7.38 -21.06 -12.21
N THR A 130 6.24 -20.45 -12.45
CA THR A 130 6.04 -19.54 -13.58
C THR A 130 5.54 -18.20 -13.07
N THR A 131 6.10 -17.11 -13.58
CA THR A 131 5.72 -15.76 -13.18
C THR A 131 5.10 -14.97 -14.32
N THR A 132 4.08 -14.21 -14.01
CA THR A 132 3.55 -13.17 -14.91
C THR A 132 3.77 -11.82 -14.25
N ASN A 133 4.54 -10.96 -14.92
CA ASN A 133 4.99 -9.70 -14.34
C ASN A 133 4.36 -8.52 -15.08
N HIS A 134 3.80 -7.58 -14.32
CA HIS A 134 3.24 -6.33 -14.83
C HIS A 134 3.93 -5.16 -14.11
N LEU A 135 4.75 -4.39 -14.84
CA LEU A 135 5.37 -3.19 -14.30
C LEU A 135 4.35 -2.07 -14.18
N VAL A 136 4.23 -1.46 -13.02
CA VAL A 136 3.35 -0.31 -12.83
C VAL A 136 3.99 0.92 -13.47
N THR A 137 3.34 1.45 -14.49
CA THR A 137 3.80 2.65 -15.20
C THR A 137 3.19 3.92 -14.62
N ARG A 138 1.99 3.80 -14.02
CA ARG A 138 1.31 4.90 -13.35
C ARG A 138 0.28 4.40 -12.35
N THR A 139 0.30 4.95 -11.15
CA THR A 139 -0.75 4.77 -10.15
C THR A 139 -1.77 5.91 -10.25
N HIS A 140 -3.03 5.57 -10.50
CA HIS A 140 -4.15 6.52 -10.60
C HIS A 140 -4.90 6.63 -9.27
N ALA A 141 -5.04 5.51 -8.57
CA ALA A 141 -5.60 5.46 -7.22
C ALA A 141 -4.85 4.45 -6.35
N GLU A 142 -4.55 4.87 -5.13
CA GLU A 142 -3.95 4.05 -4.09
C GLU A 142 -4.98 3.69 -3.02
N ALA A 143 -4.75 2.58 -2.33
CA ALA A 143 -5.57 2.15 -1.20
C ALA A 143 -5.61 3.15 -0.03
N SER A 144 -4.68 4.11 0.02
CA SER A 144 -4.70 5.24 0.96
C SER A 144 -5.89 6.19 0.75
N ARG A 145 -6.52 6.17 -0.42
CA ARG A 145 -7.73 6.95 -0.72
C ARG A 145 -9.02 6.24 -0.33
N TRP A 146 -8.97 4.91 -0.18
CA TRP A 146 -10.15 4.14 0.22
C TRP A 146 -10.61 4.48 1.63
N ARG A 147 -11.91 4.54 1.83
CA ARG A 147 -12.56 4.89 3.11
C ARG A 147 -13.68 3.92 3.44
N LEU A 148 -13.91 3.71 4.74
CA LEU A 148 -15.04 2.93 5.24
C LEU A 148 -16.39 3.59 4.97
N ASN A 149 -16.41 4.91 4.75
CA ASN A 149 -17.63 5.72 4.57
C ASN A 149 -18.61 5.60 5.75
N ALA A 150 -18.07 5.54 6.96
CA ALA A 150 -18.84 5.49 8.21
C ALA A 150 -19.11 6.88 8.82
N LEU A 151 -18.58 7.95 8.23
CA LEU A 151 -18.70 9.33 8.72
C LEU A 151 -19.61 10.16 7.83
N SER A 152 -20.32 11.10 8.45
CA SER A 152 -21.12 12.09 7.75
C SER A 152 -20.25 13.11 7.00
N PRO A 153 -20.81 13.82 5.98
CA PRO A 153 -20.11 14.89 5.28
C PRO A 153 -19.56 15.99 6.20
N THR A 154 -20.29 16.30 7.28
CA THR A 154 -19.88 17.30 8.27
C THR A 154 -18.62 16.87 9.03
N GLU A 155 -18.59 15.64 9.53
CA GLU A 155 -17.43 15.06 10.24
C GLU A 155 -16.23 14.97 9.30
N ILE A 156 -16.44 14.53 8.06
CA ILE A 156 -15.38 14.52 7.03
C ILE A 156 -14.83 15.93 6.80
N GLY A 157 -15.70 16.93 6.73
CA GLY A 157 -15.29 18.35 6.59
C GLY A 157 -14.42 18.82 7.74
N GLN A 158 -14.75 18.45 8.97
CA GLN A 158 -13.96 18.77 10.17
C GLN A 158 -12.57 18.07 10.14
N LEU A 159 -12.54 16.78 9.82
CA LEU A 159 -11.28 16.02 9.71
C LEU A 159 -10.36 16.55 8.61
N ARG A 160 -10.92 16.97 7.47
CA ARG A 160 -10.13 17.60 6.40
C ARG A 160 -9.48 18.90 6.85
N LYS A 161 -10.17 19.71 7.66
CA LYS A 161 -9.62 20.94 8.25
C LYS A 161 -8.48 20.63 9.22
N LEU A 162 -8.65 19.63 10.09
CA LEU A 162 -7.59 19.16 11.00
C LEU A 162 -6.36 18.69 10.22
N ASN A 163 -6.55 17.89 9.19
CA ASN A 163 -5.47 17.38 8.35
C ASN A 163 -4.77 18.52 7.58
N ALA A 164 -5.53 19.46 7.02
CA ALA A 164 -4.98 20.62 6.33
C ALA A 164 -4.11 21.49 7.25
N ALA A 165 -4.52 21.70 8.51
CA ALA A 165 -3.73 22.42 9.50
C ALA A 165 -2.43 21.68 9.83
N GLN A 166 -2.45 20.36 9.91
CA GLN A 166 -1.27 19.51 10.08
C GLN A 166 -0.33 19.58 8.87
N ILE A 167 -0.88 19.55 7.65
CA ILE A 167 -0.12 19.65 6.38
C ILE A 167 0.43 21.06 6.18
N ALA A 168 -0.33 22.12 6.48
CA ALA A 168 0.13 23.51 6.31
C ALA A 168 1.34 23.83 7.20
N SER A 169 1.46 23.16 8.34
CA SER A 169 2.67 23.19 9.17
C SER A 169 3.86 22.43 8.54
N THR A 170 3.63 21.76 7.40
CA THR A 170 4.53 20.77 6.75
C THR A 170 5.11 21.25 5.42
N VAL A 171 4.92 22.52 5.00
CA VAL A 171 5.47 23.04 3.73
C VAL A 171 6.99 23.16 3.83
N GLY A 172 7.66 22.05 3.57
CA GLY A 172 9.10 21.95 3.38
C GLY A 172 9.36 21.01 2.20
N SER A 173 10.41 21.27 1.43
CA SER A 173 10.82 20.43 0.30
C SER A 173 10.82 18.95 0.71
N SER A 174 10.11 18.10 -0.04
CA SER A 174 10.09 16.65 0.14
C SER A 174 11.52 16.10 -0.03
N ARG A 175 12.21 15.96 1.09
CA ARG A 175 13.49 15.25 1.15
C ARG A 175 13.18 13.82 1.57
N GLY A 176 13.82 12.87 0.94
CA GLY A 176 13.66 11.49 1.32
C GLY A 176 14.11 11.19 2.76
N ILE A 177 13.95 9.94 3.19
CA ILE A 177 14.32 9.48 4.53
C ILE A 177 15.84 9.50 4.66
N THR A 178 16.38 10.29 5.57
CA THR A 178 17.82 10.34 5.85
C THR A 178 18.24 9.13 6.68
N SER A 179 19.50 8.71 6.60
CA SER A 179 20.06 7.63 7.43
C SER A 179 19.84 7.86 8.93
N ASN A 180 19.90 9.10 9.38
CA ASN A 180 19.65 9.48 10.78
C ASN A 180 18.18 9.28 11.22
N ALA A 181 17.23 9.30 10.28
CA ALA A 181 15.81 9.09 10.55
C ALA A 181 15.36 7.63 10.40
N MET A 182 16.24 6.75 9.92
CA MET A 182 15.89 5.34 9.63
C MET A 182 15.40 4.62 10.88
N ALA A 183 16.13 4.68 12.00
CA ALA A 183 15.72 4.03 13.26
C ALA A 183 14.34 4.52 13.74
N ILE A 184 14.03 5.82 13.59
CA ILE A 184 12.72 6.38 13.91
C ILE A 184 11.65 5.80 12.95
N THR A 185 11.99 5.66 11.67
CA THR A 185 11.08 5.12 10.66
C THR A 185 10.77 3.64 10.90
N GLU A 186 11.74 2.86 11.37
CA GLU A 186 11.55 1.46 11.75
C GLU A 186 10.57 1.30 12.92
N VAL A 187 10.66 2.16 13.93
CA VAL A 187 9.70 2.18 15.04
C VAL A 187 8.32 2.56 14.53
N LEU A 188 8.22 3.60 13.68
CA LEU A 188 6.96 4.03 13.09
C LEU A 188 6.34 2.96 12.19
N ALA A 189 7.14 2.15 11.51
CA ALA A 189 6.63 1.05 10.69
C ALA A 189 5.89 0.00 11.52
N ARG A 190 6.31 -0.21 12.79
CA ARG A 190 5.66 -1.12 13.75
C ARG A 190 4.52 -0.46 14.52
N ASN A 191 4.65 0.82 14.84
CA ASN A 191 3.61 1.61 15.48
C ASN A 191 3.56 3.01 14.86
N GLY A 192 2.71 3.18 13.85
CA GLY A 192 2.56 4.45 13.14
C GLY A 192 2.06 5.60 14.00
N ARG A 193 1.58 5.35 15.22
CA ARG A 193 1.16 6.36 16.18
C ARG A 193 2.15 6.57 17.33
N ALA A 194 3.31 5.89 17.32
CA ALA A 194 4.31 6.05 18.37
C ALA A 194 4.62 7.53 18.63
N THR A 195 4.68 7.88 19.90
CA THR A 195 5.05 9.20 20.42
C THR A 195 6.56 9.40 20.36
N ALA A 196 7.02 10.65 20.49
CA ALA A 196 8.46 10.91 20.53
C ALA A 196 9.15 10.22 21.72
N SER A 197 8.47 10.13 22.87
CA SER A 197 8.98 9.45 24.07
C SER A 197 9.12 7.94 23.83
N GLU A 198 8.07 7.27 23.33
CA GLU A 198 8.11 5.84 23.00
C GLU A 198 9.20 5.50 21.98
N ILE A 199 9.39 6.37 20.98
CA ILE A 199 10.46 6.22 20.01
C ILE A 199 11.82 6.40 20.66
N ALA A 200 11.99 7.44 21.53
CA ALA A 200 13.24 7.74 22.23
C ALA A 200 13.72 6.54 23.06
N ASP A 201 12.79 5.92 23.78
CA ASP A 201 13.05 4.73 24.59
C ASP A 201 13.54 3.55 23.72
N GLN A 202 12.88 3.31 22.56
CA GLN A 202 13.24 2.20 21.67
C GLN A 202 14.55 2.41 20.92
N VAL A 203 14.86 3.66 20.50
CA VAL A 203 16.10 3.95 19.74
C VAL A 203 17.26 4.35 20.67
N ASN A 204 17.06 4.39 21.98
CA ASN A 204 18.03 4.80 23.00
C ASN A 204 18.66 6.16 22.68
N ARG A 205 17.83 7.18 22.44
CA ARG A 205 18.22 8.57 22.16
C ARG A 205 17.47 9.54 23.05
N PRO A 206 18.03 10.74 23.33
CA PRO A 206 17.33 11.77 24.12
C PRO A 206 15.99 12.19 23.46
N ASP A 207 14.92 12.29 24.26
CA ASP A 207 13.55 12.66 23.80
C ASP A 207 13.54 13.97 22.99
N SER A 208 14.31 14.98 23.42
CA SER A 208 14.40 16.26 22.70
C SER A 208 14.96 16.10 21.28
N THR A 209 15.93 15.21 21.12
CA THR A 209 16.53 14.90 19.80
C THR A 209 15.54 14.16 18.92
N VAL A 210 14.88 13.13 19.47
CA VAL A 210 13.87 12.35 18.72
C VAL A 210 12.67 13.23 18.35
N ARG A 211 12.17 14.07 19.26
CA ARG A 211 11.08 15.01 19.00
C ARG A 211 11.39 15.93 17.83
N ARG A 212 12.61 16.50 17.79
CA ARG A 212 13.06 17.33 16.69
C ARG A 212 13.17 16.56 15.37
N GLN A 213 13.76 15.36 15.39
CA GLN A 213 13.94 14.51 14.20
C GLN A 213 12.59 13.98 13.68
N LEU A 214 11.72 13.50 14.56
CA LEU A 214 10.37 13.08 14.22
C LEU A 214 9.57 14.23 13.60
N GLY A 215 9.62 15.42 14.22
CA GLY A 215 8.96 16.60 13.66
C GLY A 215 9.49 16.97 12.27
N ALA A 216 10.81 16.90 12.04
CA ALA A 216 11.41 17.11 10.72
C ALA A 216 10.97 16.04 9.71
N LEU A 217 10.97 14.75 10.09
CA LEU A 217 10.54 13.64 9.26
C LEU A 217 9.07 13.74 8.85
N LEU A 218 8.18 14.07 9.80
CA LEU A 218 6.77 14.28 9.50
C LEU A 218 6.54 15.48 8.58
N ARG A 219 7.28 16.57 8.79
CA ARG A 219 7.20 17.76 7.92
C ARG A 219 7.81 17.56 6.54
N SER A 220 8.74 16.65 6.35
CA SER A 220 9.35 16.40 5.03
C SER A 220 8.37 15.75 4.05
N GLY A 221 7.27 15.15 4.52
CA GLY A 221 6.36 14.36 3.69
C GLY A 221 6.99 13.09 3.13
N ALA A 222 8.13 12.65 3.67
CA ALA A 222 8.84 11.46 3.20
C ALA A 222 8.10 10.15 3.51
N LEU A 223 7.18 10.18 4.49
CA LEU A 223 6.39 9.03 4.90
C LEU A 223 4.91 9.23 4.63
N SER A 224 4.28 8.16 4.18
CA SER A 224 2.83 8.01 4.13
C SER A 224 2.35 7.19 5.31
N PHE A 225 1.22 7.61 5.89
CA PHE A 225 0.54 6.91 6.97
C PHE A 225 -0.86 6.51 6.50
N ARG A 226 -1.24 5.26 6.73
CA ARG A 226 -2.53 4.75 6.32
C ARG A 226 -3.15 3.88 7.41
N CYS A 227 -4.39 4.19 7.82
CA CYS A 227 -5.15 3.32 8.70
C CYS A 227 -5.76 2.19 7.89
N GLU A 228 -5.33 0.97 8.19
CA GLU A 228 -5.86 -0.28 7.66
C GLU A 228 -6.86 -0.89 8.61
N VAL A 229 -7.68 -1.79 8.07
CA VAL A 229 -8.67 -2.57 8.81
C VAL A 229 -8.64 -4.02 8.32
N ALA A 230 -8.88 -4.96 9.21
CA ALA A 230 -9.09 -6.36 8.86
C ALA A 230 -10.26 -6.46 7.87
N GLN A 231 -9.98 -6.91 6.65
CA GLN A 231 -10.96 -6.89 5.56
C GLN A 231 -12.21 -7.71 5.89
N SER A 232 -12.04 -8.86 6.54
CA SER A 232 -13.14 -9.75 6.98
C SER A 232 -14.08 -9.10 7.98
N ALA A 233 -13.60 -8.07 8.71
CA ALA A 233 -14.41 -7.30 9.65
C ALA A 233 -15.15 -6.13 9.00
N THR A 234 -15.01 -5.96 7.68
CA THR A 234 -15.74 -4.95 6.91
C THR A 234 -16.91 -5.58 6.16
N ARG A 235 -17.80 -4.76 5.62
CA ARG A 235 -18.86 -5.22 4.72
C ARG A 235 -18.33 -5.75 3.37
N TRP A 236 -17.03 -5.60 3.07
CA TRP A 236 -16.40 -5.99 1.79
C TRP A 236 -15.29 -7.03 2.00
N PRO A 237 -15.62 -8.27 2.38
CA PRO A 237 -14.63 -9.29 2.75
C PRO A 237 -13.83 -9.86 1.55
N ILE A 238 -14.25 -9.59 0.32
CA ILE A 238 -13.66 -10.20 -0.88
C ILE A 238 -12.87 -9.15 -1.65
N SER A 239 -11.60 -9.45 -1.96
CA SER A 239 -10.75 -8.63 -2.81
C SER A 239 -10.68 -9.23 -4.22
N VAL A 240 -10.88 -8.38 -5.23
CA VAL A 240 -10.87 -8.79 -6.64
C VAL A 240 -10.00 -7.83 -7.43
N THR A 241 -9.12 -8.38 -8.26
CA THR A 241 -8.33 -7.58 -9.22
C THR A 241 -8.75 -7.95 -10.64
N TYR A 242 -9.14 -6.95 -11.40
CA TYR A 242 -9.44 -7.04 -12.83
C TYR A 242 -8.22 -6.62 -13.63
N TRP A 243 -7.78 -7.49 -14.51
CA TRP A 243 -6.68 -7.27 -15.44
C TRP A 243 -7.27 -6.94 -16.81
N CYS A 244 -7.06 -5.73 -17.28
CA CYS A 244 -7.73 -5.22 -18.49
C CYS A 244 -6.72 -4.81 -19.55
N ARG A 245 -7.19 -4.88 -20.81
CA ARG A 245 -6.59 -4.18 -21.93
C ARG A 245 -7.51 -3.04 -22.34
N VAL A 246 -7.08 -1.83 -22.01
CA VAL A 246 -7.87 -0.60 -22.17
C VAL A 246 -7.26 0.26 -23.29
N PRO A 247 -7.98 0.50 -24.39
CA PRO A 247 -7.57 1.44 -25.43
C PRO A 247 -7.34 2.85 -24.85
N ALA A 248 -6.45 3.61 -25.47
CA ALA A 248 -6.10 4.95 -24.99
C ALA A 248 -7.32 5.89 -24.91
N ILE A 249 -8.28 5.70 -25.84
CA ILE A 249 -9.51 6.53 -25.91
C ILE A 249 -10.42 6.31 -24.68
N ASP A 250 -10.50 5.10 -24.17
CA ASP A 250 -11.40 4.74 -23.06
C ASP A 250 -10.75 5.00 -21.69
N ARG A 251 -9.41 5.08 -21.63
CA ARG A 251 -8.65 5.09 -20.38
C ARG A 251 -9.02 6.23 -19.45
N GLN A 252 -9.19 7.44 -19.98
CA GLN A 252 -9.50 8.61 -19.16
C GLN A 252 -10.91 8.51 -18.56
N THR A 253 -11.87 8.03 -19.33
CA THR A 253 -13.24 7.80 -18.86
C THR A 253 -13.25 6.74 -17.75
N LEU A 254 -12.59 5.60 -17.99
CA LEU A 254 -12.48 4.51 -17.02
C LEU A 254 -11.85 4.98 -15.70
N ILE A 255 -10.76 5.75 -15.74
CA ILE A 255 -10.12 6.30 -14.54
C ILE A 255 -11.07 7.21 -13.78
N LYS A 256 -11.85 8.04 -14.46
CA LYS A 256 -12.82 8.93 -13.84
C LYS A 256 -13.95 8.15 -13.14
N GLU A 257 -14.55 7.18 -13.83
CA GLU A 257 -15.62 6.35 -13.26
C GLU A 257 -15.12 5.53 -12.05
N LEU A 258 -13.90 4.98 -12.14
CA LEU A 258 -13.27 4.28 -11.04
C LEU A 258 -12.92 5.20 -9.86
N ALA A 259 -12.60 6.47 -10.10
CA ALA A 259 -12.27 7.41 -9.01
C ALA A 259 -13.47 7.68 -8.08
N ASP A 260 -14.68 7.56 -8.60
CA ASP A 260 -15.95 7.75 -7.86
C ASP A 260 -16.47 6.42 -7.24
N GLU A 261 -15.80 5.28 -7.51
CA GLU A 261 -16.18 3.97 -6.96
C GLU A 261 -15.71 3.81 -5.51
N PRO A 262 -16.61 3.74 -4.52
CA PRO A 262 -16.24 3.69 -3.10
C PRO A 262 -15.54 2.38 -2.70
N ARG A 263 -15.65 1.33 -3.51
CA ARG A 263 -15.02 0.02 -3.28
C ARG A 263 -13.63 -0.08 -3.89
N LEU A 264 -13.19 0.95 -4.67
CA LEU A 264 -11.89 0.94 -5.32
C LEU A 264 -10.76 0.98 -4.29
N ARG A 265 -9.87 -0.01 -4.38
CA ARG A 265 -8.64 -0.05 -3.57
C ARG A 265 -7.45 0.49 -4.33
N THR A 266 -7.24 0.02 -5.56
CA THR A 266 -6.15 0.47 -6.40
C THR A 266 -6.56 0.53 -7.86
N CYS A 267 -5.96 1.45 -8.59
CA CYS A 267 -6.16 1.61 -10.03
C CYS A 267 -4.82 2.03 -10.66
N MET A 268 -4.30 1.22 -11.56
CA MET A 268 -2.95 1.36 -12.09
C MET A 268 -2.89 1.10 -13.59
N SER A 269 -2.13 1.91 -14.31
CA SER A 269 -1.63 1.52 -15.64
C SER A 269 -0.40 0.65 -15.48
N VAL A 270 -0.33 -0.42 -16.25
CA VAL A 270 0.75 -1.39 -16.18
C VAL A 270 1.33 -1.68 -17.56
N ALA A 271 2.58 -2.13 -17.62
CA ALA A 271 3.22 -2.68 -18.80
C ALA A 271 3.29 -4.20 -18.65
N GLY A 272 2.77 -4.93 -19.65
CA GLY A 272 2.69 -6.37 -19.66
C GLY A 272 1.58 -6.85 -20.60
N ARG A 273 1.06 -8.05 -20.35
CA ARG A 273 -0.08 -8.60 -21.11
C ARG A 273 -1.32 -7.72 -20.94
N ALA A 274 -1.65 -7.35 -19.71
CA ALA A 274 -2.60 -6.28 -19.42
C ALA A 274 -1.90 -4.92 -19.48
N ASN A 275 -2.66 -3.85 -19.73
CA ASN A 275 -2.17 -2.47 -19.66
C ASN A 275 -2.86 -1.65 -18.56
N PHE A 276 -3.78 -2.28 -17.82
CA PHE A 276 -4.54 -1.67 -16.74
C PHE A 276 -4.94 -2.71 -15.70
N ALA A 277 -4.87 -2.34 -14.43
CA ALA A 277 -5.29 -3.18 -13.32
C ALA A 277 -6.13 -2.35 -12.33
N ALA A 278 -7.28 -2.89 -11.92
CA ALA A 278 -8.13 -2.30 -10.90
C ALA A 278 -8.45 -3.33 -9.81
N THR A 279 -8.21 -2.98 -8.55
CA THR A 279 -8.56 -3.82 -7.40
C THR A 279 -9.69 -3.19 -6.62
N ILE A 280 -10.74 -3.96 -6.38
CA ILE A 280 -11.88 -3.54 -5.56
C ILE A 280 -12.13 -4.53 -4.42
N TRP A 281 -12.86 -4.07 -3.40
CA TRP A 281 -13.43 -4.93 -2.38
C TRP A 281 -14.93 -5.04 -2.56
N VAL A 282 -15.47 -6.26 -2.49
CA VAL A 282 -16.89 -6.56 -2.71
C VAL A 282 -17.51 -7.33 -1.54
N GLU A 283 -18.83 -7.24 -1.41
CA GLU A 283 -19.59 -7.89 -0.31
C GLU A 283 -19.76 -9.39 -0.55
N SER A 284 -19.92 -9.78 -1.80
CA SER A 284 -20.19 -11.17 -2.17
C SER A 284 -19.58 -11.53 -3.52
N ILE A 285 -19.46 -12.84 -3.77
CA ILE A 285 -18.93 -13.33 -5.05
C ILE A 285 -19.86 -12.94 -6.24
N ASN A 286 -21.16 -12.77 -6.00
CA ASN A 286 -22.10 -12.35 -7.04
C ASN A 286 -21.84 -10.90 -7.53
N GLU A 287 -21.21 -10.08 -6.69
CA GLU A 287 -20.84 -8.71 -7.08
C GLU A 287 -19.64 -8.66 -8.02
N VAL A 288 -18.84 -9.71 -8.09
CA VAL A 288 -17.71 -9.78 -9.01
C VAL A 288 -18.20 -9.64 -10.44
N LEU A 289 -19.21 -10.41 -10.85
CA LEU A 289 -19.78 -10.31 -12.19
C LEU A 289 -20.45 -8.95 -12.44
N ARG A 290 -21.26 -8.48 -11.47
CA ARG A 290 -21.93 -7.17 -11.61
C ARG A 290 -20.95 -6.01 -11.79
N PHE A 291 -19.79 -6.09 -11.14
CA PHE A 291 -18.77 -5.06 -11.31
C PHE A 291 -18.01 -5.22 -12.62
N GLN A 292 -17.82 -6.45 -13.07
CA GLN A 292 -17.27 -6.76 -14.39
C GLN A 292 -18.13 -6.12 -15.50
N ASP A 293 -19.44 -6.35 -15.48
CA ASP A 293 -20.39 -5.75 -16.45
C ASP A 293 -20.27 -4.22 -16.50
N ARG A 294 -20.09 -3.58 -15.32
CA ARG A 294 -19.89 -2.13 -15.24
C ARG A 294 -18.54 -1.70 -15.82
N LEU A 295 -17.46 -2.44 -15.55
CA LEU A 295 -16.15 -2.15 -16.12
C LEU A 295 -16.17 -2.23 -17.65
N GLU A 296 -16.81 -3.25 -18.21
CA GLU A 296 -16.97 -3.43 -19.65
C GLU A 296 -17.77 -2.28 -20.26
N ALA A 297 -18.86 -1.84 -19.59
CA ALA A 297 -19.65 -0.69 -20.02
C ALA A 297 -18.83 0.62 -20.04
N TRP A 298 -17.91 0.81 -19.10
CA TRP A 298 -17.04 2.00 -19.05
C TRP A 298 -15.90 1.96 -20.06
N MET A 299 -15.45 0.77 -20.46
CA MET A 299 -14.34 0.59 -21.40
C MET A 299 -14.75 0.65 -22.88
N GLN A 300 -16.03 0.50 -23.21
CA GLN A 300 -16.60 0.48 -24.56
C GLN A 300 -15.91 -0.50 -25.54
N SER A 301 -14.61 -0.31 -25.81
CA SER A 301 -13.81 -1.14 -26.73
C SER A 301 -12.64 -1.87 -26.02
N GLY A 302 -12.56 -1.78 -24.70
CA GLY A 302 -11.59 -2.54 -23.89
C GLY A 302 -12.08 -3.95 -23.57
N GLU A 303 -11.18 -4.77 -23.06
CA GLU A 303 -11.48 -6.15 -22.65
C GLU A 303 -10.91 -6.46 -21.24
N ILE A 304 -11.59 -7.31 -20.48
CA ILE A 304 -11.07 -7.91 -19.26
C ILE A 304 -10.36 -9.20 -19.65
N LEU A 305 -9.05 -9.23 -19.47
CA LEU A 305 -8.21 -10.38 -19.79
C LEU A 305 -8.27 -11.46 -18.73
N ASP A 306 -8.48 -11.04 -17.48
CA ASP A 306 -8.50 -11.95 -16.33
C ASP A 306 -9.09 -11.26 -15.09
N THR A 307 -9.63 -12.10 -14.17
CA THR A 307 -10.21 -11.69 -12.90
C THR A 307 -9.64 -12.55 -11.79
N SER A 308 -8.84 -11.93 -10.91
CA SER A 308 -8.21 -12.58 -9.77
C SER A 308 -9.00 -12.32 -8.49
N VAL A 309 -9.67 -13.33 -7.95
CA VAL A 309 -10.32 -13.30 -6.63
C VAL A 309 -9.32 -13.77 -5.57
N ILE A 310 -9.07 -12.97 -4.56
CA ILE A 310 -8.15 -13.28 -3.46
C ILE A 310 -8.93 -13.98 -2.34
N LEU A 311 -8.55 -15.22 -2.03
CA LEU A 311 -9.16 -16.04 -0.99
C LEU A 311 -8.69 -15.67 0.40
N LYS A 312 -7.39 -15.36 0.53
CA LYS A 312 -6.77 -14.87 1.77
C LYS A 312 -5.57 -13.99 1.45
N SER A 313 -5.30 -13.02 2.31
CA SER A 313 -4.06 -12.23 2.26
C SER A 313 -3.10 -12.73 3.32
N LYS A 314 -1.83 -12.95 2.96
CA LYS A 314 -0.74 -13.34 3.88
C LYS A 314 0.00 -12.12 4.40
N LYS A 315 0.20 -11.13 3.52
CA LYS A 315 0.93 -9.89 3.83
C LYS A 315 0.24 -8.70 3.16
N ARG A 316 0.15 -7.57 3.86
CA ARG A 316 -0.42 -6.33 3.30
C ARG A 316 0.42 -5.14 3.72
N MET A 317 1.09 -4.52 2.75
CA MET A 317 2.00 -3.39 2.98
C MET A 317 2.98 -3.63 4.13
N GLY A 318 3.61 -4.81 4.12
CA GLY A 318 4.56 -5.24 5.14
C GLY A 318 3.97 -5.94 6.36
N TRP A 319 2.71 -5.73 6.70
CA TRP A 319 2.04 -6.35 7.83
C TRP A 319 1.63 -7.79 7.52
N MET A 320 1.99 -8.71 8.42
CA MET A 320 1.60 -10.11 8.34
C MET A 320 0.15 -10.27 8.82
N LEU A 321 -0.60 -11.11 8.07
CA LEU A 321 -2.02 -11.31 8.33
C LEU A 321 -2.31 -12.77 8.66
N GLU A 322 -3.21 -12.95 9.62
CA GLU A 322 -3.81 -14.23 9.97
C GLU A 322 -4.82 -14.68 8.89
N ARG A 323 -5.32 -15.91 9.02
CA ARG A 323 -6.27 -16.47 8.06
C ARG A 323 -7.57 -15.69 7.94
N ASP A 324 -7.98 -15.04 9.01
CA ASP A 324 -9.19 -14.22 9.07
C ASP A 324 -8.94 -12.74 8.65
N GLY A 325 -7.73 -12.42 8.21
CA GLY A 325 -7.35 -11.09 7.73
C GLY A 325 -7.00 -10.07 8.82
N ARG A 326 -6.98 -10.47 10.09
CA ARG A 326 -6.43 -9.66 11.19
C ARG A 326 -4.91 -9.61 11.07
N THR A 327 -4.30 -8.56 11.60
CA THR A 327 -2.84 -8.55 11.67
C THR A 327 -2.36 -9.40 12.85
N SER A 328 -1.25 -10.15 12.63
CA SER A 328 -0.53 -10.85 13.71
C SER A 328 0.30 -9.89 14.59
N GLY A 329 0.40 -8.62 14.22
CA GLY A 329 1.31 -7.66 14.85
C GLY A 329 2.74 -7.68 14.30
N GLU A 330 3.10 -8.70 13.51
CA GLU A 330 4.40 -8.77 12.84
C GLU A 330 4.41 -7.89 11.60
N VAL A 331 5.54 -7.19 11.38
CA VAL A 331 5.73 -6.34 10.21
C VAL A 331 7.12 -6.54 9.61
N VAL A 332 7.17 -6.73 8.30
CA VAL A 332 8.40 -6.71 7.48
C VAL A 332 8.28 -5.50 6.55
N PRO A 333 8.72 -4.32 6.97
CA PRO A 333 8.49 -3.08 6.26
C PRO A 333 9.44 -2.93 5.07
N TYR A 334 8.96 -2.28 4.00
CA TYR A 334 9.81 -1.78 2.94
C TYR A 334 10.33 -0.39 3.33
N LEU A 335 11.56 -0.33 3.82
CA LEU A 335 12.21 0.92 4.23
C LEU A 335 13.53 1.04 3.47
N VAL A 336 13.67 2.12 2.71
CA VAL A 336 14.90 2.41 1.96
C VAL A 336 15.34 3.82 2.29
N PRO A 337 16.60 4.02 2.73
CA PRO A 337 17.17 5.36 2.86
C PRO A 337 17.16 6.04 1.49
N SER A 338 16.85 7.33 1.44
CA SER A 338 17.13 8.12 0.24
C SER A 338 18.62 8.06 -0.01
N ILE A 339 18.99 7.80 -1.25
CA ILE A 339 20.37 8.02 -1.70
C ILE A 339 20.64 9.51 -1.47
N GLU A 340 21.56 9.83 -0.55
CA GLU A 340 22.01 11.21 -0.39
C GLU A 340 22.51 11.69 -1.75
N ALA A 341 22.10 12.88 -2.17
CA ALA A 341 22.50 13.51 -3.43
C ALA A 341 24.01 13.81 -3.40
N GLY A 342 24.82 12.78 -3.61
CA GLY A 342 26.28 12.81 -3.51
C GLY A 342 26.94 11.55 -4.03
N GLN A 343 26.22 10.46 -4.21
CA GLN A 343 26.73 9.29 -4.92
C GLN A 343 26.28 9.36 -6.36
N SER A 344 27.22 9.79 -7.23
CA SER A 344 27.11 9.97 -8.67
C SER A 344 26.38 8.79 -9.32
N ALA A 345 25.39 9.14 -10.18
CA ALA A 345 24.85 8.24 -11.18
C ALA A 345 25.99 7.46 -11.87
N PRO A 346 25.80 6.16 -12.19
CA PRO A 346 26.79 5.42 -12.94
C PRO A 346 27.11 6.20 -14.23
N ARG A 347 28.42 6.39 -14.49
CA ARG A 347 28.89 7.06 -15.69
C ARG A 347 28.19 6.48 -16.90
N GLN A 348 27.61 7.34 -17.73
CA GLN A 348 27.22 6.99 -19.10
C GLN A 348 28.39 6.23 -19.72
N VAL A 349 28.12 5.00 -20.15
CA VAL A 349 29.04 4.24 -20.97
C VAL A 349 29.11 4.99 -22.31
N ASP A 350 30.28 5.54 -22.60
CA ASP A 350 30.57 6.23 -23.86
C ASP A 350 30.16 5.32 -25.01
N SER A 351 29.41 5.90 -25.94
CA SER A 351 29.00 5.29 -27.19
C SER A 351 30.18 4.63 -27.87
N VAL A 352 30.13 3.31 -27.95
CA VAL A 352 31.03 2.53 -28.81
C VAL A 352 30.75 2.98 -30.24
N GLY A 353 31.72 3.67 -30.84
CA GLY A 353 31.67 4.14 -32.21
C GLY A 353 31.48 2.94 -33.15
N VAL A 354 30.37 2.96 -33.87
CA VAL A 354 30.16 2.07 -35.04
C VAL A 354 31.03 2.63 -36.16
N ALA A 355 32.07 1.87 -36.52
CA ALA A 355 32.85 2.14 -37.72
C ALA A 355 31.97 1.96 -38.95
N PRO A 356 32.10 2.81 -40.02
CA PRO A 356 31.37 2.65 -41.24
C PRO A 356 31.84 1.38 -42.00
N CYS A 357 30.88 0.58 -42.45
CA CYS A 357 31.15 -0.46 -43.42
C CYS A 357 31.54 0.20 -44.76
N ASP A 358 32.75 -0.07 -45.23
CA ASP A 358 33.14 0.20 -46.63
C ASP A 358 32.44 -0.79 -47.57
N ASP A 359 31.71 -0.23 -48.51
CA ASP A 359 31.19 -0.94 -49.66
C ASP A 359 32.34 -1.31 -50.62
N GLY A 360 32.46 -2.61 -50.93
CA GLY A 360 33.30 -3.18 -51.95
C GLY A 360 32.63 -4.40 -52.56
#